data_a8b7f09bf52bfcffa5c03c7cf2726b82
#
_entry.id   a8b7f09bf52bfcffa5c03c7cf2726b82
#
_cell.length_a   1.000
_cell.length_b   1.000
_cell.length_c   1.000
_cell.angle_alpha   90.00
_cell.angle_beta   90.00
_cell.angle_gamma   90.00
#
_symmetry.space_group_name_H-M   'P 1'
#
loop_
_entity.id
_entity.type
_entity.pdbx_description
1 polymer ?
#
loop_
_entity_poly.entity_id
_entity_poly.type
_entity_poly.pdbx_seq_one_letter_code
_entity_poly.pdbx_strand_id
1 'polypeptide(L)'
;RVRRQRQMCIRDSTYTDFLEYAGPFQKFLRQLFNWSSPNDYWFPEIRSMGGAILVMSCVLYPYIYMMTRASFLTVPLSFYQTSLIYGRNSFFSVALPLARPGIFAGLALVLMETISDFGTVDYFALETLTLGVFNVWLGMNSLSGASQISSVLFIFVVVLLTIEYLARRRQRFFEKSSGQNMLQ
;
A
#
# COMPACT_ATOMS: atom_id res chain seq x y z
N ARG A 1 21.31 -1.40 -5.80
CA ARG A 1 20.43 -0.61 -4.90
C ARG A 1 20.07 0.74 -5.51
N VAL A 2 21.00 1.53 -5.98
CA VAL A 2 20.79 2.86 -6.59
C VAL A 2 19.81 2.82 -7.80
N ARG A 3 19.83 1.78 -8.63
CA ARG A 3 18.89 1.64 -9.76
C ARG A 3 17.44 1.47 -9.34
N ARG A 4 17.16 0.76 -8.25
CA ARG A 4 15.78 0.57 -7.75
C ARG A 4 15.20 1.86 -7.16
N GLN A 5 15.99 2.59 -6.37
CA GLN A 5 15.58 3.90 -5.85
C GLN A 5 15.30 4.90 -6.98
N ARG A 6 16.14 4.92 -8.03
CA ARG A 6 15.91 5.76 -9.20
C ARG A 6 14.61 5.42 -9.95
N GLN A 7 14.25 4.14 -10.04
CA GLN A 7 13.02 3.71 -10.68
C GLN A 7 11.77 4.04 -9.85
N MET A 8 11.85 3.98 -8.51
CA MET A 8 10.76 4.42 -7.64
C MET A 8 10.53 5.93 -7.76
N CYS A 9 11.56 6.74 -7.58
CA CYS A 9 11.46 8.19 -7.74
C CYS A 9 10.92 8.61 -9.12
N ILE A 10 11.31 7.93 -10.21
CA ILE A 10 10.80 8.23 -11.56
C ILE A 10 9.30 7.91 -11.67
N ARG A 11 8.81 6.84 -11.05
CA ARG A 11 7.39 6.51 -11.08
C ARG A 11 6.55 7.54 -10.32
N ASP A 12 6.99 7.91 -9.14
CA ASP A 12 6.23 8.84 -8.28
C ASP A 12 6.27 10.26 -8.84
N SER A 13 7.41 10.70 -9.38
CA SER A 13 7.49 11.98 -10.07
C SER A 13 6.65 12.02 -11.34
N THR A 14 6.51 10.91 -12.07
CA THR A 14 5.68 10.87 -13.28
C THR A 14 4.21 11.14 -12.97
N TYR A 15 3.67 10.54 -11.89
CA TYR A 15 2.28 10.79 -11.49
C TYR A 15 2.07 12.22 -10.99
N THR A 16 3.02 12.74 -10.21
CA THR A 16 2.96 14.12 -9.73
C THR A 16 3.11 15.12 -10.86
N ASP A 17 4.07 14.95 -11.75
CA ASP A 17 4.27 15.82 -12.91
C ASP A 17 3.06 15.83 -13.85
N PHE A 18 2.37 14.67 -13.97
CA PHE A 18 1.16 14.56 -14.77
C PHE A 18 -0.01 15.35 -14.16
N LEU A 19 -0.15 15.33 -12.85
CA LEU A 19 -1.26 15.95 -12.12
C LEU A 19 -0.95 17.37 -11.61
N GLU A 20 0.31 17.82 -11.63
CA GLU A 20 0.72 19.15 -11.19
C GLU A 20 0.11 20.26 -12.06
N TYR A 21 0.05 21.48 -11.53
CA TYR A 21 -0.49 22.65 -12.24
C TYR A 21 0.09 22.85 -13.64
N ALA A 22 1.39 22.67 -13.80
CA ALA A 22 2.08 22.73 -15.09
C ALA A 22 1.93 21.45 -15.92
N GLY A 23 1.31 20.42 -15.37
CA GLY A 23 1.18 19.11 -15.98
C GLY A 23 0.20 19.07 -17.17
N PRO A 24 0.33 18.02 -18.01
CA PRO A 24 -0.49 17.89 -19.22
C PRO A 24 -1.98 17.75 -18.90
N PHE A 25 -2.33 17.12 -17.77
CA PHE A 25 -3.72 16.90 -17.38
C PHE A 25 -4.43 18.21 -17.03
N GLN A 26 -3.82 19.05 -16.20
CA GLN A 26 -4.42 20.35 -15.85
C GLN A 26 -4.39 21.34 -17.02
N LYS A 27 -3.38 21.26 -17.90
CA LYS A 27 -3.38 22.04 -19.15
C LYS A 27 -4.54 21.65 -20.05
N PHE A 28 -4.81 20.36 -20.20
CA PHE A 28 -5.94 19.87 -20.97
C PHE A 28 -7.29 20.32 -20.40
N LEU A 29 -7.48 20.22 -19.07
CA LEU A 29 -8.69 20.71 -18.42
C LEU A 29 -8.89 22.23 -18.61
N ARG A 30 -7.84 23.02 -18.45
CA ARG A 30 -7.89 24.47 -18.69
C ARG A 30 -8.26 24.82 -20.12
N GLN A 31 -7.73 24.10 -21.10
CA GLN A 31 -8.09 24.30 -22.50
C GLN A 31 -9.55 23.90 -22.77
N LEU A 32 -10.02 22.84 -22.13
CA LEU A 32 -11.40 22.35 -22.31
C LEU A 32 -12.44 23.31 -21.73
N PHE A 33 -12.15 23.90 -20.56
CA PHE A 33 -13.08 24.77 -19.83
C PHE A 33 -12.78 26.26 -19.97
N ASN A 34 -11.76 26.66 -20.76
CA ASN A 34 -11.30 28.03 -20.94
C ASN A 34 -10.94 28.77 -19.64
N TRP A 35 -10.40 28.04 -18.65
CA TRP A 35 -9.90 28.63 -17.42
C TRP A 35 -8.51 29.23 -17.61
N SER A 36 -8.33 30.47 -17.14
CA SER A 36 -7.07 31.20 -17.30
C SER A 36 -6.23 31.27 -16.03
N SER A 37 -6.85 31.12 -14.86
CA SER A 37 -6.20 31.27 -13.56
C SER A 37 -6.33 30.03 -12.68
N PRO A 38 -5.33 29.74 -11.81
CA PRO A 38 -5.43 28.67 -10.81
C PRO A 38 -6.59 28.86 -9.82
N ASN A 39 -7.06 30.10 -9.64
CA ASN A 39 -8.16 30.44 -8.73
C ASN A 39 -9.55 30.19 -9.32
N ASP A 40 -9.65 29.92 -10.62
CA ASP A 40 -10.93 29.72 -11.31
C ASP A 40 -11.54 28.36 -11.02
N TYR A 41 -10.74 27.40 -10.51
CA TYR A 41 -11.21 26.07 -10.16
C TYR A 41 -10.50 25.53 -8.92
N TRP A 42 -11.24 24.74 -8.14
CA TRP A 42 -10.65 24.06 -6.99
C TRP A 42 -9.98 22.76 -7.44
N PHE A 43 -8.66 22.71 -7.31
CA PHE A 43 -7.89 21.48 -7.51
C PHE A 43 -7.00 21.26 -6.27
N PRO A 44 -7.07 20.09 -5.63
CA PRO A 44 -6.27 19.84 -4.44
C PRO A 44 -4.78 19.91 -4.78
N GLU A 45 -4.00 20.53 -3.92
CA GLU A 45 -2.56 20.57 -4.05
C GLU A 45 -2.01 19.14 -4.00
N ILE A 46 -1.29 18.74 -5.06
CA ILE A 46 -0.74 17.39 -5.15
C ILE A 46 0.40 17.20 -4.18
N ARG A 47 1.21 18.25 -3.94
CA ARG A 47 2.27 18.26 -2.93
C ARG A 47 1.70 18.47 -1.53
N SER A 48 0.79 17.61 -1.15
CA SER A 48 0.15 17.57 0.16
C SER A 48 0.09 16.13 0.65
N MET A 49 -0.22 15.95 1.92
CA MET A 49 -0.41 14.61 2.49
C MET A 49 -1.48 13.81 1.74
N GLY A 50 -2.56 14.47 1.29
CA GLY A 50 -3.62 13.83 0.50
C GLY A 50 -3.14 13.37 -0.88
N GLY A 51 -2.32 14.18 -1.56
CA GLY A 51 -1.71 13.82 -2.83
C GLY A 51 -0.74 12.64 -2.71
N ALA A 52 0.08 12.63 -1.66
CA ALA A 52 0.98 11.51 -1.38
C ALA A 52 0.21 10.20 -1.14
N ILE A 53 -0.86 10.22 -0.34
CA ILE A 53 -1.71 9.05 -0.10
C ILE A 53 -2.32 8.55 -1.40
N LEU A 54 -2.81 9.44 -2.25
CA LEU A 54 -3.40 9.08 -3.53
C LEU A 54 -2.37 8.42 -4.44
N VAL A 55 -1.21 9.05 -4.63
CA VAL A 55 -0.14 8.53 -5.50
C VAL A 55 0.37 7.19 -4.98
N MET A 56 0.68 7.08 -3.68
CA MET A 56 1.11 5.82 -3.08
C MET A 56 0.06 4.72 -3.21
N SER A 57 -1.21 5.04 -3.02
CA SER A 57 -2.31 4.08 -3.20
C SER A 57 -2.38 3.55 -4.63
N CYS A 58 -2.24 4.42 -5.62
CA CYS A 58 -2.22 4.04 -7.04
C CYS A 58 -0.99 3.19 -7.41
N VAL A 59 0.16 3.50 -6.82
CA VAL A 59 1.42 2.78 -7.09
C VAL A 59 1.46 1.41 -6.39
N LEU A 60 0.96 1.34 -5.16
CA LEU A 60 1.01 0.12 -4.34
C LEU A 60 -0.22 -0.79 -4.50
N TYR A 61 -1.29 -0.31 -5.14
CA TYR A 61 -2.48 -1.11 -5.46
C TYR A 61 -2.18 -2.48 -6.08
N PRO A 62 -1.24 -2.63 -7.06
CA PRO A 62 -0.98 -3.92 -7.69
C PRO A 62 -0.52 -5.01 -6.70
N TYR A 63 0.15 -4.67 -5.61
CA TYR A 63 0.58 -5.64 -4.60
C TYR A 63 -0.62 -6.31 -3.92
N ILE A 64 -1.59 -5.50 -3.47
CA ILE A 64 -2.82 -6.01 -2.86
C ILE A 64 -3.63 -6.81 -3.88
N TYR A 65 -3.76 -6.28 -5.11
CA TYR A 65 -4.51 -6.93 -6.18
C TYR A 65 -3.95 -8.32 -6.51
N MET A 66 -2.63 -8.43 -6.71
CA MET A 66 -2.00 -9.71 -7.08
C MET A 66 -2.15 -10.77 -6.00
N MET A 67 -1.94 -10.40 -4.73
CA MET A 67 -2.06 -11.33 -3.60
C MET A 67 -3.52 -11.76 -3.38
N THR A 68 -4.45 -10.83 -3.49
CA THR A 68 -5.89 -11.10 -3.38
C THR A 68 -6.37 -11.98 -4.52
N ARG A 69 -5.97 -11.68 -5.77
CA ARG A 69 -6.30 -12.48 -6.95
C ARG A 69 -5.78 -13.91 -6.82
N ALA A 70 -4.53 -14.09 -6.40
CA ALA A 70 -3.98 -15.43 -6.17
C ALA A 70 -4.81 -16.22 -5.15
N SER A 71 -5.25 -15.57 -4.07
CA SER A 71 -6.10 -16.21 -3.07
C SER A 71 -7.49 -16.57 -3.60
N PHE A 72 -8.10 -15.75 -4.44
CA PHE A 72 -9.38 -16.09 -5.07
C PHE A 72 -9.30 -17.27 -6.02
N LEU A 73 -8.17 -17.40 -6.75
CA LEU A 73 -7.96 -18.51 -7.68
C LEU A 73 -7.76 -19.88 -6.98
N THR A 74 -7.40 -19.88 -5.71
CA THR A 74 -7.24 -21.11 -4.92
C THR A 74 -8.53 -21.62 -4.30
N VAL A 75 -9.63 -20.86 -4.37
CA VAL A 75 -10.93 -21.24 -3.80
C VAL A 75 -11.61 -22.30 -4.69
N PRO A 76 -11.90 -23.52 -4.16
CA PRO A 76 -12.60 -24.54 -4.92
C PRO A 76 -14.02 -24.14 -5.33
N LEU A 77 -14.43 -24.52 -6.54
CA LEU A 77 -15.77 -24.25 -7.07
C LEU A 77 -16.91 -24.82 -6.21
N SER A 78 -16.67 -25.92 -5.52
CA SER A 78 -17.64 -26.55 -4.63
C SER A 78 -18.18 -25.64 -3.54
N PHE A 79 -17.34 -24.75 -3.00
CA PHE A 79 -17.79 -23.78 -2.00
C PHE A 79 -18.76 -22.73 -2.59
N TYR A 80 -18.53 -22.32 -3.84
CA TYR A 80 -19.46 -21.41 -4.53
C TYR A 80 -20.80 -22.07 -4.81
N GLN A 81 -20.80 -23.32 -5.27
CA GLN A 81 -22.01 -24.09 -5.52
C GLN A 81 -22.83 -24.29 -4.24
N THR A 82 -22.17 -24.65 -3.14
CA THR A 82 -22.83 -24.80 -1.84
C THR A 82 -23.48 -23.49 -1.37
N SER A 83 -22.82 -22.34 -1.54
CA SER A 83 -23.38 -21.05 -1.15
C SER A 83 -24.61 -20.66 -1.95
N LEU A 84 -24.66 -21.04 -3.23
CA LEU A 84 -25.82 -20.82 -4.09
C LEU A 84 -27.03 -21.65 -3.66
N ILE A 85 -26.81 -22.92 -3.26
CA ILE A 85 -27.85 -23.80 -2.74
C ILE A 85 -28.49 -23.20 -1.46
N TYR A 86 -27.69 -22.58 -0.59
CA TYR A 86 -28.19 -21.92 0.61
C TYR A 86 -28.73 -20.51 0.39
N GLY A 87 -28.82 -20.03 -0.86
CA GLY A 87 -29.34 -18.70 -1.20
C GLY A 87 -28.54 -17.52 -0.61
N ARG A 88 -27.26 -17.74 -0.27
CA ARG A 88 -26.39 -16.71 0.32
C ARG A 88 -25.50 -16.09 -0.75
N ASN A 89 -25.18 -14.81 -0.60
CA ASN A 89 -24.21 -14.12 -1.46
C ASN A 89 -22.85 -14.80 -1.39
N SER A 90 -22.47 -15.49 -2.45
CA SER A 90 -21.20 -16.24 -2.56
C SER A 90 -19.97 -15.38 -2.30
N PHE A 91 -20.01 -14.10 -2.67
CA PHE A 91 -18.88 -13.19 -2.46
C PHE A 91 -18.61 -12.93 -0.99
N PHE A 92 -19.63 -12.53 -0.21
CA PHE A 92 -19.43 -12.20 1.21
C PHE A 92 -19.35 -13.42 2.12
N SER A 93 -20.03 -14.52 1.75
CA SER A 93 -20.08 -15.74 2.57
C SER A 93 -18.91 -16.68 2.34
N VAL A 94 -18.35 -16.69 1.14
CA VAL A 94 -17.30 -17.65 0.75
C VAL A 94 -16.04 -16.96 0.28
N ALA A 95 -16.12 -16.16 -0.78
CA ALA A 95 -14.96 -15.63 -1.45
C ALA A 95 -14.13 -14.72 -0.54
N LEU A 96 -14.77 -13.74 0.09
CA LEU A 96 -14.11 -12.77 0.95
C LEU A 96 -13.47 -13.40 2.22
N PRO A 97 -14.15 -14.29 2.97
CA PRO A 97 -13.54 -14.95 4.12
C PRO A 97 -12.33 -15.82 3.76
N LEU A 98 -12.40 -16.57 2.64
CA LEU A 98 -11.30 -17.41 2.19
C LEU A 98 -10.13 -16.59 1.61
N ALA A 99 -10.40 -15.44 1.01
CA ALA A 99 -9.36 -14.56 0.47
C ALA A 99 -8.67 -13.69 1.55
N ARG A 100 -9.19 -13.64 2.78
CA ARG A 100 -8.58 -12.83 3.88
C ARG A 100 -7.08 -13.00 4.02
N PRO A 101 -6.50 -14.22 4.01
CA PRO A 101 -5.05 -14.38 4.17
C PRO A 101 -4.26 -13.68 3.06
N GLY A 102 -4.76 -13.69 1.82
CA GLY A 102 -4.10 -12.99 0.72
C GLY A 102 -4.23 -11.47 0.81
N ILE A 103 -5.39 -10.98 1.26
CA ILE A 103 -5.60 -9.55 1.50
C ILE A 103 -4.64 -9.03 2.58
N PHE A 104 -4.54 -9.74 3.71
CA PHE A 104 -3.62 -9.37 4.78
C PHE A 104 -2.15 -9.47 4.36
N ALA A 105 -1.80 -10.46 3.52
CA ALA A 105 -0.46 -10.55 2.95
C ALA A 105 -0.13 -9.35 2.06
N GLY A 106 -1.06 -8.95 1.20
CA GLY A 106 -0.90 -7.77 0.35
C GLY A 106 -0.78 -6.49 1.15
N LEU A 107 -1.61 -6.32 2.19
CA LEU A 107 -1.55 -5.17 3.09
C LEU A 107 -0.21 -5.08 3.84
N ALA A 108 0.30 -6.22 4.33
CA ALA A 108 1.59 -6.24 5.01
C ALA A 108 2.75 -5.82 4.09
N LEU A 109 2.74 -6.28 2.84
CA LEU A 109 3.72 -5.85 1.84
C LEU A 109 3.64 -4.34 1.59
N VAL A 110 2.43 -3.81 1.43
CA VAL A 110 2.22 -2.37 1.24
C VAL A 110 2.70 -1.58 2.45
N LEU A 111 2.39 -2.01 3.67
CA LEU A 111 2.85 -1.36 4.89
C LEU A 111 4.38 -1.36 4.99
N MET A 112 5.04 -2.49 4.70
CA MET A 112 6.51 -2.55 4.70
C MET A 112 7.12 -1.60 3.68
N GLU A 113 6.57 -1.55 2.47
CA GLU A 113 7.05 -0.67 1.40
C GLU A 113 6.85 0.80 1.79
N THR A 114 5.66 1.15 2.30
CA THR A 114 5.35 2.53 2.73
C THR A 114 6.25 3.02 3.87
N ILE A 115 6.54 2.16 4.87
CA ILE A 115 7.39 2.53 6.01
C ILE A 115 8.86 2.70 5.58
N SER A 116 9.32 1.90 4.61
CA SER A 116 10.69 1.95 4.11
C SER A 116 10.90 2.95 2.98
N ASP A 117 9.83 3.55 2.47
CA ASP A 117 9.92 4.52 1.38
C ASP A 117 10.41 5.88 1.90
N PHE A 118 11.62 6.23 1.48
CA PHE A 118 12.23 7.53 1.74
C PHE A 118 11.99 8.51 0.57
N GLY A 119 12.02 8.00 -0.66
CA GLY A 119 12.05 8.84 -1.86
C GLY A 119 10.76 9.60 -2.10
N THR A 120 9.62 8.95 -1.99
CA THR A 120 8.31 9.57 -2.20
C THR A 120 8.02 10.59 -1.09
N VAL A 121 8.34 10.23 0.15
CA VAL A 121 8.10 11.09 1.31
C VAL A 121 8.93 12.39 1.24
N ASP A 122 10.20 12.27 0.87
CA ASP A 122 11.09 13.42 0.66
C ASP A 122 10.59 14.31 -0.49
N TYR A 123 10.13 13.70 -1.59
CA TYR A 123 9.59 14.42 -2.74
C TYR A 123 8.33 15.24 -2.40
N PHE A 124 7.45 14.70 -1.56
CA PHE A 124 6.24 15.39 -1.08
C PHE A 124 6.51 16.32 0.10
N ALA A 125 7.74 16.43 0.57
CA ALA A 125 8.16 17.21 1.73
C ALA A 125 7.34 16.89 3.01
N LEU A 126 7.04 15.60 3.21
CA LEU A 126 6.31 15.12 4.38
C LEU A 126 7.28 14.69 5.47
N GLU A 127 7.07 15.23 6.66
CA GLU A 127 7.84 14.83 7.84
C GLU A 127 7.40 13.45 8.32
N THR A 128 8.21 12.44 8.01
CA THR A 128 8.03 11.07 8.51
C THR A 128 9.20 10.66 9.39
N LEU A 129 9.01 9.58 10.17
CA LEU A 129 10.08 9.02 11.01
C LEU A 129 11.32 8.63 10.19
N THR A 130 11.12 8.10 8.99
CA THR A 130 12.21 7.70 8.09
C THR A 130 13.01 8.92 7.62
N LEU A 131 12.34 10.01 7.22
CA LEU A 131 12.98 11.26 6.87
C LEU A 131 13.63 11.92 8.09
N GLY A 132 12.99 11.82 9.27
CA GLY A 132 13.51 12.31 10.53
C GLY A 132 14.87 11.69 10.91
N VAL A 133 15.06 10.39 10.69
CA VAL A 133 16.35 9.71 10.88
C VAL A 133 17.44 10.36 10.02
N PHE A 134 17.14 10.62 8.74
CA PHE A 134 18.09 11.25 7.82
C PHE A 134 18.41 12.70 8.21
N ASN A 135 17.41 13.48 8.57
CA ASN A 135 17.58 14.87 8.97
C ASN A 135 18.43 15.02 10.25
N VAL A 136 18.19 14.14 11.25
CA VAL A 136 18.97 14.14 12.49
C VAL A 136 20.40 13.65 12.24
N TRP A 137 20.59 12.65 11.39
CA TRP A 137 21.91 12.12 11.09
C TRP A 137 22.74 13.10 10.26
N LEU A 138 22.22 13.57 9.13
CA LEU A 138 22.96 14.40 8.17
C LEU A 138 22.84 15.90 8.48
N GLY A 139 21.69 16.38 8.94
CA GLY A 139 21.46 17.79 9.22
C GLY A 139 21.99 18.22 10.57
N MET A 140 21.79 17.42 11.62
CA MET A 140 22.26 17.72 12.99
C MET A 140 23.58 17.04 13.35
N ASN A 141 24.14 16.23 12.44
CA ASN A 141 25.37 15.43 12.67
C ASN A 141 25.34 14.61 13.96
N SER A 142 24.14 14.17 14.40
CA SER A 142 23.92 13.43 15.63
C SER A 142 23.58 11.98 15.34
N LEU A 143 24.59 11.10 15.37
CA LEU A 143 24.42 9.67 15.19
C LEU A 143 23.59 9.04 16.32
N SER A 144 23.76 9.53 17.54
CA SER A 144 23.05 9.03 18.71
C SER A 144 21.53 9.31 18.62
N GLY A 145 21.12 10.50 18.21
CA GLY A 145 19.72 10.84 18.00
C GLY A 145 19.09 10.04 16.88
N ALA A 146 19.79 9.90 15.76
CA ALA A 146 19.33 9.10 14.63
C ALA A 146 19.14 7.62 15.01
N SER A 147 20.05 7.05 15.82
CA SER A 147 19.93 5.66 16.28
C SER A 147 18.74 5.43 17.22
N GLN A 148 18.39 6.40 18.06
CA GLN A 148 17.20 6.32 18.91
C GLN A 148 15.91 6.30 18.08
N ILE A 149 15.76 7.19 17.09
CA ILE A 149 14.59 7.22 16.21
C ILE A 149 14.50 5.93 15.38
N SER A 150 15.63 5.45 14.86
CA SER A 150 15.70 4.18 14.11
C SER A 150 15.29 2.98 14.98
N SER A 151 15.64 2.97 16.27
CA SER A 151 15.27 1.91 17.20
C SER A 151 13.75 1.88 17.43
N VAL A 152 13.11 3.04 17.57
CA VAL A 152 11.65 3.13 17.69
C VAL A 152 10.96 2.61 16.43
N LEU A 153 11.43 3.03 15.26
CA LEU A 153 10.91 2.57 13.98
C LEU A 153 11.10 1.04 13.81
N PHE A 154 12.25 0.51 14.21
CA PHE A 154 12.53 -0.92 14.17
C PHE A 154 11.57 -1.72 15.07
N ILE A 155 11.33 -1.27 16.31
CA ILE A 155 10.38 -1.89 17.22
C ILE A 155 8.97 -1.88 16.61
N PHE A 156 8.56 -0.77 16.02
CA PHE A 156 7.26 -0.66 15.36
C PHE A 156 7.10 -1.68 14.22
N VAL A 157 8.11 -1.81 13.35
CA VAL A 157 8.11 -2.80 12.27
C VAL A 157 8.06 -4.24 12.81
N VAL A 158 8.83 -4.55 13.85
CA VAL A 158 8.82 -5.88 14.49
C VAL A 158 7.45 -6.20 15.07
N VAL A 159 6.79 -5.23 15.71
CA VAL A 159 5.43 -5.40 16.25
C VAL A 159 4.44 -5.70 15.11
N LEU A 160 4.49 -4.94 14.00
CA LEU A 160 3.62 -5.18 12.85
C LEU A 160 3.84 -6.57 12.25
N LEU A 161 5.09 -6.98 12.04
CA LEU A 161 5.41 -8.32 11.53
C LEU A 161 4.95 -9.44 12.48
N THR A 162 5.05 -9.20 13.78
CA THR A 162 4.59 -10.17 14.79
C THR A 162 3.07 -10.31 14.74
N ILE A 163 2.33 -9.20 14.66
CA ILE A 163 0.87 -9.19 14.53
C ILE A 163 0.46 -9.95 13.25
N GLU A 164 1.12 -9.66 12.13
CA GLU A 164 0.88 -10.35 10.86
C GLU A 164 1.15 -11.86 10.99
N TYR A 165 2.27 -12.25 11.55
CA TYR A 165 2.62 -13.65 11.76
C TYR A 165 1.59 -14.39 12.62
N LEU A 166 1.14 -13.78 13.72
CA LEU A 166 0.10 -14.34 14.60
C LEU A 166 -1.24 -14.47 13.87
N ALA A 167 -1.63 -13.46 13.08
CA ALA A 167 -2.85 -13.50 12.29
C ALA A 167 -2.84 -14.64 11.26
N ARG A 168 -1.72 -14.83 10.56
CA ARG A 168 -1.55 -15.93 9.59
C ARG A 168 -1.50 -17.31 10.26
N ARG A 169 -0.86 -17.43 11.42
CA ARG A 169 -0.77 -18.70 12.15
C ARG A 169 -2.16 -19.23 12.54
N ARG A 170 -3.06 -18.35 12.92
CA ARG A 170 -4.44 -18.69 13.29
C ARG A 170 -5.25 -19.27 12.10
N GLN A 171 -4.92 -18.93 10.88
CA GLN A 171 -5.63 -19.36 9.67
C GLN A 171 -5.15 -20.73 9.16
N ARG A 172 -3.86 -21.08 9.31
CA ARG A 172 -3.29 -22.37 8.90
C ARG A 172 -3.89 -23.57 9.64
N PHE A 173 -4.46 -23.38 10.82
CA PHE A 173 -5.12 -24.47 11.55
C PHE A 173 -6.42 -24.95 10.89
N PHE A 174 -7.14 -24.10 10.18
CA PHE A 174 -8.39 -24.47 9.52
C PHE A 174 -8.16 -25.26 8.22
N GLU A 175 -7.09 -24.99 7.51
CA GLU A 175 -6.76 -25.68 6.25
C GLU A 175 -6.30 -27.13 6.48
N LYS A 176 -5.55 -27.38 7.54
CA LYS A 176 -5.00 -28.71 7.85
C LYS A 176 -6.06 -29.71 8.31
N SER A 177 -7.14 -29.23 8.91
CA SER A 177 -8.26 -30.06 9.35
C SER A 177 -9.17 -30.52 8.19
N SER A 178 -9.29 -29.72 7.13
CA SER A 178 -10.14 -30.06 5.98
C SER A 178 -9.51 -31.08 5.03
N GLY A 179 -8.20 -31.12 4.93
CA GLY A 179 -7.47 -32.04 4.02
C GLY A 179 -7.38 -33.47 4.53
N GLN A 180 -7.46 -33.70 5.82
CA GLN A 180 -7.36 -35.05 6.39
C GLN A 180 -8.68 -35.86 6.31
N ASN A 181 -9.81 -35.19 6.21
CA ASN A 181 -11.11 -35.87 6.15
C ASN A 181 -11.56 -36.25 4.74
N MET A 182 -10.78 -35.98 3.70
CA MET A 182 -11.09 -36.42 2.32
C MET A 182 -10.32 -37.69 1.88
N LEU A 183 -9.51 -38.27 2.76
CA LEU A 183 -8.74 -39.50 2.47
C LEU A 183 -9.19 -40.72 3.32
N GLN A 184 -10.33 -40.63 3.97
CA GLN A 184 -11.07 -41.75 4.55
C GLN A 184 -12.41 -41.91 3.83
#